data_d7b26fa293e9943f34dd13976466206b
#
_entry.id   d7b26fa293e9943f34dd13976466206b
#
_cell.length_a   1.000
_cell.length_b   1.000
_cell.length_c   1.000
_cell.angle_alpha   90.00
_cell.angle_beta   90.00
_cell.angle_gamma   90.00
#
_symmetry.space_group_name_H-M   'P 1'
#
loop_
_entity.id
_entity.type
_entity.pdbx_description
1 polymer ?
#
loop_
_entity_poly.entity_id
_entity_poly.type
_entity_poly.pdbx_seq_one_letter_code
_entity_poly.pdbx_strand_id
1 'polypeptide(L)'
;GLGDVYKRQELFCGPGGLALGAITAEIEDPEYKIIHKWANDYDQDTCNTYTRNICPEDKESVICGDVRKLNIDKLGDIDAFAFGFPCNDFSVVGEQKGFDGTFGPLYTYGVKVLKRYQPLWFLAENVGGLKSANEGKAFKKIQEDLKTAGYRIYPNLYKFEEYGVPQARHRVIIVGIRKDLPFEFKIPSPALYKDVDVTCKNAIENPPITKDAANNELTKQSPQVIKRLSYIRPGQNAFTADLPEELQLKVKGAKISQIYKRLDPSKPAYTVTGSGGGGTHMYHYSEPRALTNRERARLQTFPDDYIFEGSKESVRKQIGMAVPAKGAKIIFEAILKTFAGIEYESIEPSIKE
;
A
#
# COMPACT_ATOMS: atom_id res chain seq x y z
N GLY A 1 19.83 -13.68 23.63
CA GLY A 1 18.64 -12.86 23.52
C GLY A 1 18.21 -12.76 22.08
N LEU A 2 16.93 -12.67 21.84
CA LEU A 2 16.41 -12.27 20.52
C LEU A 2 16.92 -10.85 20.29
N GLY A 3 17.59 -10.60 19.14
CA GLY A 3 18.19 -9.29 18.87
C GLY A 3 17.14 -8.17 18.79
N ASP A 4 17.55 -6.95 19.03
CA ASP A 4 16.70 -5.76 19.04
C ASP A 4 16.64 -5.11 17.63
N VAL A 5 17.55 -5.51 16.74
CA VAL A 5 17.66 -5.06 15.36
C VAL A 5 17.20 -6.16 14.41
N TYR A 6 16.06 -5.95 13.76
CA TYR A 6 15.45 -6.94 12.85
C TYR A 6 15.86 -6.67 11.41
N LYS A 7 16.62 -7.59 10.82
CA LYS A 7 16.98 -7.59 9.39
C LYS A 7 15.77 -8.05 8.58
N ARG A 8 15.12 -7.12 7.91
CA ARG A 8 13.90 -7.34 7.15
C ARG A 8 14.19 -7.57 5.66
N GLN A 9 13.55 -8.56 5.12
CA GLN A 9 13.49 -8.83 3.69
C GLN A 9 12.08 -8.59 3.15
N GLU A 10 11.96 -8.34 1.83
CA GLU A 10 10.69 -8.04 1.22
C GLU A 10 10.56 -8.64 -0.19
N LEU A 11 9.45 -9.34 -0.46
CA LEU A 11 9.01 -9.70 -1.80
C LEU A 11 7.89 -8.79 -2.27
N PHE A 12 7.84 -8.53 -3.57
CA PHE A 12 6.86 -7.61 -4.17
C PHE A 12 6.93 -6.24 -3.53
N CYS A 13 8.14 -5.73 -3.38
CA CYS A 13 8.43 -4.57 -2.53
C CYS A 13 7.79 -3.27 -3.01
N GLY A 14 7.37 -3.20 -4.27
CA GLY A 14 6.85 -1.97 -4.84
C GLY A 14 7.84 -0.81 -4.71
N PRO A 15 7.39 0.44 -4.69
CA PRO A 15 8.27 1.61 -4.55
C PRO A 15 8.76 1.83 -3.10
N GLY A 16 8.46 0.93 -2.15
CA GLY A 16 8.99 0.98 -0.79
C GLY A 16 8.04 1.54 0.28
N GLY A 17 6.72 1.51 0.06
CA GLY A 17 5.76 2.01 1.07
C GLY A 17 5.84 1.23 2.40
N LEU A 18 5.85 -0.10 2.36
CA LEU A 18 6.08 -0.94 3.54
C LEU A 18 7.48 -0.73 4.11
N ALA A 19 8.50 -0.66 3.24
CA ALA A 19 9.88 -0.47 3.66
C ALA A 19 10.08 0.85 4.41
N LEU A 20 9.54 1.95 3.88
CA LEU A 20 9.63 3.27 4.52
C LEU A 20 8.95 3.23 5.90
N GLY A 21 7.76 2.64 5.99
CA GLY A 21 7.08 2.44 7.28
C GLY A 21 7.92 1.62 8.27
N ALA A 22 8.59 0.56 7.78
CA ALA A 22 9.42 -0.30 8.62
C ALA A 22 10.68 0.40 9.15
N ILE A 23 11.47 1.04 8.26
CA ILE A 23 12.74 1.69 8.67
C ILE A 23 12.54 2.98 9.46
N THR A 24 11.35 3.58 9.39
CA THR A 24 10.97 4.76 10.17
C THR A 24 10.15 4.43 11.41
N ALA A 25 9.88 3.15 11.67
CA ALA A 25 9.19 2.71 12.88
C ALA A 25 10.07 2.98 14.11
N GLU A 26 9.50 3.67 15.09
CA GLU A 26 10.16 4.10 16.32
C GLU A 26 9.26 3.80 17.51
N ILE A 27 9.85 3.25 18.57
CA ILE A 27 9.18 3.01 19.84
C ILE A 27 9.97 3.64 20.99
N GLU A 28 9.44 3.57 22.20
CA GLU A 28 10.03 4.16 23.41
C GLU A 28 11.44 3.59 23.71
N ASP A 29 11.72 2.37 23.28
CA ASP A 29 13.04 1.76 23.33
C ASP A 29 13.73 1.85 21.96
N PRO A 30 14.69 2.77 21.77
CA PRO A 30 15.34 3.02 20.49
C PRO A 30 16.28 1.91 20.02
N GLU A 31 16.58 0.93 20.86
CA GLU A 31 17.37 -0.23 20.49
C GLU A 31 16.58 -1.13 19.53
N TYR A 32 15.25 -1.19 19.70
CA TYR A 32 14.37 -1.96 18.82
C TYR A 32 14.13 -1.21 17.50
N LYS A 33 14.64 -1.77 16.41
CA LYS A 33 14.49 -1.17 15.08
C LYS A 33 14.49 -2.22 13.97
N ILE A 34 13.96 -1.83 12.84
CA ILE A 34 13.92 -2.64 11.63
C ILE A 34 14.88 -2.03 10.61
N ILE A 35 15.75 -2.85 10.03
CA ILE A 35 16.67 -2.43 8.96
C ILE A 35 16.39 -3.22 7.69
N HIS A 36 16.68 -2.59 6.57
CA HIS A 36 16.64 -3.23 5.27
C HIS A 36 17.75 -4.29 5.15
N LYS A 37 17.43 -5.45 4.55
CA LYS A 37 18.41 -6.48 4.22
C LYS A 37 18.44 -6.78 2.73
N TRP A 38 17.29 -7.11 2.12
CA TRP A 38 17.11 -7.16 0.68
C TRP A 38 15.62 -7.02 0.31
N ALA A 39 15.38 -6.70 -0.97
CA ALA A 39 14.03 -6.62 -1.53
C ALA A 39 14.01 -7.15 -2.96
N ASN A 40 12.82 -7.57 -3.43
CA ASN A 40 12.59 -7.99 -4.80
C ASN A 40 11.32 -7.39 -5.36
N ASP A 41 11.41 -6.89 -6.58
CA ASP A 41 10.27 -6.56 -7.43
C ASP A 41 10.64 -6.89 -8.89
N TYR A 42 9.65 -7.02 -9.77
CA TYR A 42 9.92 -7.35 -11.17
C TYR A 42 10.11 -6.11 -12.06
N ASP A 43 9.61 -4.96 -11.63
CA ASP A 43 9.62 -3.71 -12.39
C ASP A 43 10.86 -2.86 -12.11
N GLN A 44 11.59 -2.49 -13.16
CA GLN A 44 12.87 -1.80 -13.03
C GLN A 44 12.74 -0.39 -12.44
N ASP A 45 11.74 0.39 -12.87
CA ASP A 45 11.54 1.75 -12.34
C ASP A 45 11.19 1.69 -10.85
N THR A 46 10.39 0.71 -10.47
CA THR A 46 10.01 0.42 -9.09
C THR A 46 11.23 0.06 -8.24
N CYS A 47 12.09 -0.83 -8.75
CA CYS A 47 13.36 -1.20 -8.09
C CYS A 47 14.29 0.03 -7.93
N ASN A 48 14.37 0.88 -8.95
CA ASN A 48 15.18 2.11 -8.91
C ASN A 48 14.65 3.07 -7.84
N THR A 49 13.32 3.26 -7.76
CA THR A 49 12.68 4.08 -6.72
C THR A 49 12.98 3.54 -5.32
N TYR A 50 12.82 2.22 -5.13
CA TYR A 50 13.11 1.56 -3.85
C TYR A 50 14.58 1.76 -3.46
N THR A 51 15.51 1.45 -4.37
CA THR A 51 16.96 1.59 -4.13
C THR A 51 17.32 3.00 -3.73
N ARG A 52 16.84 4.01 -4.49
CA ARG A 52 17.13 5.41 -4.23
C ARG A 52 16.76 5.87 -2.84
N ASN A 53 15.60 5.46 -2.34
CA ASN A 53 15.04 6.01 -1.12
C ASN A 53 15.27 5.13 0.12
N ILE A 54 15.44 3.83 -0.05
CA ILE A 54 15.53 2.88 1.07
C ILE A 54 16.96 2.42 1.34
N CYS A 55 17.73 2.14 0.28
CA CYS A 55 19.07 1.56 0.40
C CYS A 55 20.04 2.11 -0.67
N PRO A 56 20.25 3.44 -0.74
CA PRO A 56 21.08 4.04 -1.80
C PRO A 56 22.53 3.56 -1.79
N GLU A 57 23.04 3.17 -0.62
CA GLU A 57 24.42 2.68 -0.44
C GLU A 57 24.57 1.17 -0.72
N ASP A 58 23.47 0.43 -0.81
CA ASP A 58 23.45 -1.03 -1.05
C ASP A 58 22.48 -1.40 -2.18
N LYS A 59 22.87 -1.01 -3.40
CA LYS A 59 22.03 -1.21 -4.61
C LYS A 59 21.84 -2.68 -4.97
N GLU A 60 22.80 -3.52 -4.65
CA GLU A 60 22.76 -4.95 -4.94
C GLU A 60 21.77 -5.71 -4.07
N SER A 61 21.35 -5.12 -2.95
CA SER A 61 20.32 -5.70 -2.09
C SER A 61 18.91 -5.64 -2.70
N VAL A 62 18.70 -4.88 -3.78
CA VAL A 62 17.43 -4.84 -4.52
C VAL A 62 17.53 -5.73 -5.75
N ILE A 63 16.87 -6.87 -5.71
CA ILE A 63 16.90 -7.88 -6.77
C ILE A 63 15.74 -7.60 -7.72
N CYS A 64 16.04 -6.99 -8.87
CA CYS A 64 15.05 -6.73 -9.90
C CYS A 64 14.85 -7.96 -10.78
N GLY A 65 13.65 -8.53 -10.75
CA GLY A 65 13.31 -9.70 -11.56
C GLY A 65 12.11 -10.47 -11.04
N ASP A 66 11.69 -11.41 -11.85
CA ASP A 66 10.55 -12.28 -11.58
C ASP A 66 10.85 -13.19 -10.38
N VAL A 67 10.00 -13.13 -9.36
CA VAL A 67 10.11 -13.95 -8.14
C VAL A 67 10.18 -15.46 -8.42
N ARG A 68 9.57 -15.91 -9.52
CA ARG A 68 9.60 -17.32 -9.95
C ARG A 68 10.99 -17.81 -10.34
N LYS A 69 11.88 -16.87 -10.69
CA LYS A 69 13.30 -17.12 -11.04
C LYS A 69 14.25 -16.85 -9.87
N LEU A 70 13.73 -16.34 -8.76
CA LEU A 70 14.53 -16.01 -7.58
C LEU A 70 15.02 -17.31 -6.92
N ASN A 71 16.33 -17.39 -6.69
CA ASN A 71 16.90 -18.49 -5.93
C ASN A 71 16.74 -18.23 -4.42
N ILE A 72 15.61 -18.71 -3.87
CA ILE A 72 15.25 -18.48 -2.47
C ILE A 72 16.33 -19.04 -1.51
N ASP A 73 17.00 -20.14 -1.86
CA ASP A 73 18.00 -20.78 -0.98
C ASP A 73 19.27 -19.93 -0.79
N LYS A 74 19.47 -18.90 -1.61
CA LYS A 74 20.65 -18.00 -1.54
C LYS A 74 20.37 -16.65 -0.90
N LEU A 75 19.20 -16.42 -0.34
CA LEU A 75 18.82 -15.10 0.17
C LEU A 75 19.45 -14.75 1.54
N GLY A 76 20.03 -15.73 2.21
CA GLY A 76 20.65 -15.54 3.53
C GLY A 76 19.64 -15.45 4.68
N ASP A 77 20.15 -15.50 5.91
CA ASP A 77 19.32 -15.47 7.11
C ASP A 77 18.64 -14.13 7.31
N ILE A 78 17.41 -14.20 7.81
CA ILE A 78 16.53 -13.05 8.06
C ILE A 78 15.86 -13.18 9.42
N ASP A 79 15.61 -12.02 10.03
CA ASP A 79 14.87 -11.95 11.31
C ASP A 79 13.39 -11.64 11.07
N ALA A 80 13.09 -10.93 9.98
CA ALA A 80 11.77 -10.43 9.65
C ALA A 80 11.50 -10.49 8.13
N PHE A 81 10.24 -10.66 7.77
CA PHE A 81 9.84 -10.77 6.37
C PHE A 81 8.56 -9.98 6.08
N ALA A 82 8.51 -9.30 4.94
CA ALA A 82 7.30 -8.65 4.46
C ALA A 82 7.02 -9.05 3.01
N PHE A 83 5.75 -9.16 2.63
CA PHE A 83 5.35 -9.39 1.24
C PHE A 83 3.94 -8.91 0.94
N GLY A 84 3.84 -8.02 -0.04
CA GLY A 84 2.57 -7.55 -0.60
C GLY A 84 2.30 -8.25 -1.93
N PHE A 85 1.76 -9.47 -1.89
CA PHE A 85 1.60 -10.28 -3.09
C PHE A 85 0.49 -9.75 -4.01
N PRO A 86 0.67 -9.84 -5.35
CA PRO A 86 -0.34 -9.39 -6.31
C PRO A 86 -1.66 -10.14 -6.13
N CYS A 87 -2.77 -9.42 -6.24
CA CYS A 87 -4.11 -9.98 -6.09
C CYS A 87 -5.02 -9.69 -7.30
N ASN A 88 -4.44 -9.47 -8.48
CA ASN A 88 -5.23 -9.17 -9.67
C ASN A 88 -6.34 -10.20 -9.92
N ASP A 89 -6.12 -11.45 -9.54
CA ASP A 89 -7.07 -12.55 -9.67
C ASP A 89 -8.09 -12.61 -8.50
N PHE A 90 -7.84 -11.88 -7.40
CA PHE A 90 -8.69 -11.83 -6.20
C PHE A 90 -9.46 -10.51 -6.05
N SER A 91 -9.25 -9.51 -6.91
CA SER A 91 -9.92 -8.22 -6.81
C SER A 91 -11.32 -8.27 -7.43
N VAL A 92 -12.25 -7.45 -6.90
CA VAL A 92 -13.60 -7.28 -7.44
C VAL A 92 -13.59 -6.69 -8.87
N VAL A 93 -12.49 -6.06 -9.26
CA VAL A 93 -12.29 -5.40 -10.57
C VAL A 93 -11.51 -6.27 -11.55
N GLY A 94 -10.79 -7.30 -11.07
CA GLY A 94 -10.05 -8.26 -11.89
C GLY A 94 -10.91 -9.44 -12.33
N GLU A 95 -10.36 -10.24 -13.23
CA GLU A 95 -10.96 -11.52 -13.63
C GLU A 95 -10.91 -12.48 -12.44
N GLN A 96 -11.89 -12.63 -11.63
CA GLN A 96 -11.96 -13.44 -10.41
C GLN A 96 -11.48 -14.91 -10.57
N LYS A 97 -10.27 -15.10 -11.13
CA LYS A 97 -9.69 -16.41 -11.42
C LYS A 97 -9.10 -17.12 -10.20
N GLY A 98 -8.97 -16.40 -9.06
CA GLY A 98 -8.49 -17.01 -7.82
C GLY A 98 -7.12 -17.70 -7.98
N PHE A 99 -7.02 -18.97 -7.60
CA PHE A 99 -5.79 -19.77 -7.69
C PHE A 99 -5.43 -20.17 -9.12
N ASP A 100 -6.36 -20.11 -10.07
CA ASP A 100 -6.15 -20.49 -11.48
C ASP A 100 -5.64 -19.33 -12.32
N GLY A 101 -5.55 -18.12 -11.75
CA GLY A 101 -5.02 -16.94 -12.42
C GLY A 101 -3.50 -16.88 -12.48
N THR A 102 -2.98 -16.00 -13.36
CA THR A 102 -1.53 -15.87 -13.61
C THR A 102 -0.75 -15.41 -12.36
N PHE A 103 -1.35 -14.62 -11.48
CA PHE A 103 -0.69 -14.03 -10.32
C PHE A 103 -1.16 -14.62 -8.97
N GLY A 104 -2.28 -15.33 -8.94
CA GLY A 104 -2.82 -15.92 -7.73
C GLY A 104 -1.84 -16.81 -6.95
N PRO A 105 -1.05 -17.69 -7.60
CA PRO A 105 -0.06 -18.54 -6.94
C PRO A 105 1.16 -17.81 -6.39
N LEU A 106 1.39 -16.53 -6.71
CA LEU A 106 2.64 -15.83 -6.35
C LEU A 106 2.83 -15.68 -4.83
N TYR A 107 1.76 -15.66 -4.03
CA TYR A 107 1.86 -15.67 -2.57
C TYR A 107 2.63 -16.89 -2.03
N THR A 108 2.62 -18.00 -2.78
CA THR A 108 3.31 -19.23 -2.39
C THR A 108 4.82 -19.05 -2.29
N TYR A 109 5.40 -18.07 -3.01
CA TYR A 109 6.81 -17.73 -2.88
C TYR A 109 7.12 -17.09 -1.52
N GLY A 110 6.22 -16.25 -0.99
CA GLY A 110 6.31 -15.79 0.39
C GLY A 110 6.25 -16.94 1.39
N VAL A 111 5.32 -17.89 1.19
CA VAL A 111 5.22 -19.10 2.04
C VAL A 111 6.50 -19.95 1.96
N LYS A 112 7.14 -20.06 0.78
CA LYS A 112 8.44 -20.77 0.63
C LYS A 112 9.54 -20.08 1.46
N VAL A 113 9.63 -18.75 1.42
CA VAL A 113 10.59 -17.98 2.25
C VAL A 113 10.34 -18.24 3.74
N LEU A 114 9.08 -18.17 4.19
CA LEU A 114 8.71 -18.45 5.58
C LEU A 114 9.12 -19.85 6.01
N LYS A 115 8.87 -20.87 5.20
CA LYS A 115 9.26 -22.26 5.50
C LYS A 115 10.78 -22.47 5.53
N ARG A 116 11.51 -21.79 4.64
CA ARG A 116 12.96 -21.95 4.48
C ARG A 116 13.75 -21.26 5.58
N TYR A 117 13.38 -20.02 5.91
CA TYR A 117 14.18 -19.16 6.80
C TYR A 117 13.60 -18.98 8.20
N GLN A 118 12.32 -19.31 8.40
CA GLN A 118 11.66 -19.21 9.71
C GLN A 118 11.92 -17.87 10.42
N PRO A 119 11.69 -16.68 9.76
CA PRO A 119 11.86 -15.40 10.43
C PRO A 119 11.02 -15.33 11.71
N LEU A 120 11.40 -14.48 12.66
CA LEU A 120 10.70 -14.31 13.93
C LEU A 120 9.25 -13.85 13.74
N TRP A 121 9.07 -12.96 12.77
CA TRP A 121 7.76 -12.43 12.39
C TRP A 121 7.70 -12.12 10.90
N PHE A 122 6.47 -12.01 10.40
CA PHE A 122 6.22 -11.52 9.06
C PHE A 122 5.02 -10.57 9.01
N LEU A 123 4.95 -9.78 7.93
CA LEU A 123 3.79 -8.99 7.53
C LEU A 123 3.42 -9.34 6.09
N ALA A 124 2.20 -9.84 5.87
CA ALA A 124 1.65 -10.08 4.54
C ALA A 124 0.52 -9.07 4.27
N GLU A 125 0.53 -8.45 3.09
CA GLU A 125 -0.45 -7.41 2.71
C GLU A 125 -1.21 -7.82 1.46
N ASN A 126 -2.50 -7.48 1.44
CA ASN A 126 -3.34 -7.59 0.25
C ASN A 126 -4.54 -6.62 0.30
N VAL A 127 -5.25 -6.51 -0.81
CA VAL A 127 -6.45 -5.65 -0.89
C VAL A 127 -7.59 -6.16 0.01
N GLY A 128 -8.44 -5.23 0.45
CA GLY A 128 -9.61 -5.56 1.29
C GLY A 128 -10.56 -6.58 0.68
N GLY A 129 -10.67 -6.62 -0.65
CA GLY A 129 -11.49 -7.58 -1.39
C GLY A 129 -11.05 -9.05 -1.30
N LEU A 130 -9.83 -9.32 -0.83
CA LEU A 130 -9.34 -10.69 -0.62
C LEU A 130 -10.26 -11.52 0.27
N LYS A 131 -10.88 -10.90 1.29
CA LYS A 131 -11.79 -11.58 2.23
C LYS A 131 -12.99 -12.27 1.56
N SER A 132 -13.49 -11.68 0.47
CA SER A 132 -14.67 -12.19 -0.26
C SER A 132 -14.32 -12.83 -1.59
N ALA A 133 -13.05 -12.79 -2.00
CA ALA A 133 -12.61 -13.38 -3.25
C ALA A 133 -12.86 -14.89 -3.26
N ASN A 134 -13.47 -15.37 -4.35
CA ASN A 134 -13.83 -16.80 -4.51
C ASN A 134 -14.57 -17.34 -3.27
N GLU A 135 -15.61 -16.63 -2.82
CA GLU A 135 -16.42 -17.01 -1.64
C GLU A 135 -15.59 -17.18 -0.35
N GLY A 136 -14.49 -16.46 -0.22
CA GLY A 136 -13.57 -16.54 0.92
C GLY A 136 -12.60 -17.72 0.90
N LYS A 137 -12.71 -18.65 -0.05
CA LYS A 137 -11.87 -19.86 -0.14
C LYS A 137 -10.39 -19.52 -0.32
N ALA A 138 -10.08 -18.50 -1.15
CA ALA A 138 -8.72 -18.04 -1.37
C ALA A 138 -8.08 -17.54 -0.06
N PHE A 139 -8.79 -16.72 0.69
CA PHE A 139 -8.29 -16.18 1.94
C PHE A 139 -8.06 -17.28 3.00
N LYS A 140 -9.00 -18.21 3.11
CA LYS A 140 -8.89 -19.39 4.00
C LYS A 140 -7.63 -20.20 3.67
N LYS A 141 -7.43 -20.51 2.38
CA LYS A 141 -6.24 -21.26 1.94
C LYS A 141 -4.93 -20.56 2.29
N ILE A 142 -4.85 -19.24 2.08
CA ILE A 142 -3.67 -18.44 2.44
C ILE A 142 -3.42 -18.53 3.95
N GLN A 143 -4.45 -18.39 4.78
CA GLN A 143 -4.31 -18.50 6.22
C GLN A 143 -3.82 -19.90 6.65
N GLU A 144 -4.35 -20.96 6.07
CA GLU A 144 -3.93 -22.34 6.33
C GLU A 144 -2.46 -22.56 5.96
N ASP A 145 -2.01 -22.05 4.82
CA ASP A 145 -0.62 -22.17 4.37
C ASP A 145 0.35 -21.41 5.30
N LEU A 146 -0.02 -20.22 5.77
CA LEU A 146 0.76 -19.44 6.72
C LEU A 146 0.84 -20.12 8.10
N LYS A 147 -0.27 -20.66 8.60
CA LYS A 147 -0.31 -21.45 9.85
C LYS A 147 0.54 -22.72 9.75
N THR A 148 0.49 -23.40 8.59
CA THR A 148 1.27 -24.61 8.30
C THR A 148 2.77 -24.29 8.16
N ALA A 149 3.12 -23.07 7.73
CA ALA A 149 4.50 -22.61 7.69
C ALA A 149 5.15 -22.40 9.09
N GLY A 150 4.38 -22.51 10.17
CA GLY A 150 4.88 -22.46 11.54
C GLY A 150 4.55 -21.19 12.31
N TYR A 151 3.51 -20.44 11.90
CA TYR A 151 3.16 -19.15 12.50
C TYR A 151 1.79 -19.15 13.18
N ARG A 152 1.67 -18.39 14.27
CA ARG A 152 0.39 -17.80 14.70
C ARG A 152 0.15 -16.57 13.87
N ILE A 153 -1.05 -16.42 13.35
CA ILE A 153 -1.39 -15.31 12.45
C ILE A 153 -2.43 -14.39 13.07
N TYR A 154 -2.37 -13.12 12.73
CA TYR A 154 -3.23 -12.05 13.25
C TYR A 154 -3.77 -11.24 12.06
N PRO A 155 -4.79 -11.76 11.35
CA PRO A 155 -5.38 -11.07 10.20
C PRO A 155 -6.29 -9.93 10.65
N ASN A 156 -6.17 -8.77 10.01
CA ASN A 156 -7.07 -7.65 10.24
C ASN A 156 -7.32 -6.84 8.96
N LEU A 157 -8.50 -6.24 8.85
CA LEU A 157 -8.81 -5.25 7.82
C LEU A 157 -8.51 -3.86 8.37
N TYR A 158 -7.45 -3.24 7.89
CA TYR A 158 -7.10 -1.87 8.24
C TYR A 158 -7.79 -0.90 7.28
N LYS A 159 -8.51 0.06 7.85
CA LYS A 159 -9.03 1.24 7.16
C LYS A 159 -8.09 2.38 7.49
N PHE A 160 -7.17 2.68 6.60
CA PHE A 160 -6.05 3.56 6.91
C PHE A 160 -6.44 4.99 7.23
N GLU A 161 -7.61 5.46 6.77
CA GLU A 161 -8.17 6.74 7.18
C GLU A 161 -8.42 6.85 8.69
N GLU A 162 -8.67 5.72 9.36
CA GLU A 162 -8.83 5.67 10.82
C GLU A 162 -7.47 5.78 11.54
N TYR A 163 -6.37 5.54 10.83
CA TYR A 163 -4.99 5.61 11.33
C TYR A 163 -4.24 6.88 10.88
N GLY A 164 -4.95 7.95 10.58
CA GLY A 164 -4.37 9.24 10.24
C GLY A 164 -3.78 9.33 8.82
N VAL A 165 -4.19 8.46 7.92
CA VAL A 165 -3.84 8.52 6.49
C VAL A 165 -4.92 9.31 5.74
N PRO A 166 -4.57 10.30 4.90
CA PRO A 166 -5.55 11.14 4.18
C PRO A 166 -6.16 10.44 2.97
N GLN A 167 -6.48 9.16 3.11
CA GLN A 167 -7.00 8.29 2.04
C GLN A 167 -7.82 7.15 2.62
N ALA A 168 -9.05 6.99 2.11
CA ALA A 168 -9.88 5.82 2.37
C ALA A 168 -9.34 4.62 1.57
N ARG A 169 -8.37 3.93 2.19
CA ARG A 169 -7.69 2.76 1.61
C ARG A 169 -7.78 1.60 2.60
N HIS A 170 -8.47 0.55 2.19
CA HIS A 170 -8.68 -0.62 3.03
C HIS A 170 -7.78 -1.77 2.58
N ARG A 171 -7.05 -2.36 3.53
CA ARG A 171 -6.12 -3.47 3.26
C ARG A 171 -6.24 -4.55 4.31
N VAL A 172 -6.23 -5.79 3.86
CA VAL A 172 -6.02 -6.93 4.75
C VAL A 172 -4.52 -7.02 5.02
N ILE A 173 -4.15 -6.98 6.28
CA ILE A 173 -2.78 -7.24 6.71
C ILE A 173 -2.81 -8.41 7.68
N ILE A 174 -1.91 -9.36 7.46
CA ILE A 174 -1.71 -10.51 8.32
C ILE A 174 -0.32 -10.36 8.95
N VAL A 175 -0.28 -10.13 10.24
CA VAL A 175 0.96 -10.26 11.01
C VAL A 175 1.07 -11.70 11.45
N GLY A 176 2.26 -12.29 11.30
CA GLY A 176 2.56 -13.63 11.78
C GLY A 176 3.71 -13.63 12.76
N ILE A 177 3.57 -14.32 13.89
CA ILE A 177 4.64 -14.55 14.87
C ILE A 177 4.93 -16.04 14.92
N ARG A 178 6.20 -16.41 14.86
CA ARG A 178 6.63 -17.82 14.87
C ARG A 178 6.13 -18.51 16.14
N LYS A 179 5.61 -19.74 15.99
CA LYS A 179 4.85 -20.44 17.05
C LYS A 179 5.65 -20.75 18.30
N ASP A 180 6.98 -20.91 18.19
CA ASP A 180 7.87 -21.20 19.31
C ASP A 180 8.16 -19.99 20.22
N LEU A 181 7.77 -18.79 19.78
CA LEU A 181 8.01 -17.55 20.53
C LEU A 181 6.83 -17.25 21.48
N PRO A 182 7.10 -16.66 22.67
CA PRO A 182 6.07 -16.40 23.68
C PRO A 182 5.27 -15.11 23.43
N PHE A 183 5.46 -14.45 22.27
CA PHE A 183 4.86 -13.16 21.96
C PHE A 183 3.48 -13.33 21.33
N GLU A 184 2.58 -12.38 21.62
CA GLU A 184 1.24 -12.29 21.04
C GLU A 184 1.04 -10.88 20.48
N PHE A 185 0.76 -10.78 19.18
CA PHE A 185 0.51 -9.51 18.53
C PHE A 185 -0.95 -9.08 18.76
N LYS A 186 -1.15 -7.81 19.10
CA LYS A 186 -2.48 -7.20 19.22
C LYS A 186 -2.66 -6.15 18.13
N ILE A 187 -3.88 -6.00 17.62
CA ILE A 187 -4.18 -5.00 16.61
C ILE A 187 -4.11 -3.61 17.24
N PRO A 188 -3.22 -2.71 16.79
CA PRO A 188 -3.11 -1.38 17.36
C PRO A 188 -4.42 -0.61 17.21
N SER A 189 -4.81 0.12 18.26
CA SER A 189 -6.03 0.94 18.27
C SER A 189 -5.88 2.18 17.36
N PRO A 190 -6.90 2.53 16.55
CA PRO A 190 -6.92 3.78 15.82
C PRO A 190 -7.24 5.01 16.70
N ALA A 191 -7.57 4.83 17.97
CA ALA A 191 -8.05 5.91 18.85
C ALA A 191 -7.08 7.08 18.98
N LEU A 192 -5.76 6.82 18.90
CA LEU A 192 -4.72 7.85 18.93
C LEU A 192 -4.77 8.80 17.71
N TYR A 193 -5.46 8.41 16.66
CA TYR A 193 -5.49 9.15 15.39
C TYR A 193 -6.83 9.83 15.11
N LYS A 194 -7.81 9.71 16.02
CA LYS A 194 -9.18 10.22 15.82
C LYS A 194 -9.27 11.73 15.55
N ASP A 195 -8.33 12.51 16.11
CA ASP A 195 -8.29 13.96 16.00
C ASP A 195 -7.31 14.45 14.91
N VAL A 196 -6.71 13.53 14.15
CA VAL A 196 -5.82 13.87 13.02
C VAL A 196 -6.67 14.34 11.84
N ASP A 197 -6.35 15.50 11.27
CA ASP A 197 -6.97 15.97 10.04
C ASP A 197 -6.50 15.09 8.85
N VAL A 198 -7.37 14.20 8.44
CA VAL A 198 -7.17 13.29 7.30
C VAL A 198 -7.79 13.79 5.99
N THR A 199 -8.18 15.06 5.92
CA THR A 199 -8.74 15.61 4.69
C THR A 199 -7.69 15.66 3.57
N CYS A 200 -8.11 15.36 2.35
CA CYS A 200 -7.20 15.42 1.20
C CYS A 200 -6.70 16.85 0.96
N LYS A 201 -7.51 17.86 1.28
CA LYS A 201 -7.09 19.26 1.20
C LYS A 201 -5.90 19.54 2.12
N ASN A 202 -5.99 19.16 3.39
CA ASN A 202 -4.88 19.35 4.32
C ASN A 202 -3.61 18.66 3.86
N ALA A 203 -3.71 17.43 3.37
CA ALA A 203 -2.56 16.66 2.88
C ALA A 203 -1.88 17.28 1.64
N ILE A 204 -2.66 17.89 0.75
CA ILE A 204 -2.16 18.50 -0.48
C ILE A 204 -1.62 19.91 -0.24
N GLU A 205 -2.27 20.69 0.63
CA GLU A 205 -1.96 22.12 0.80
C GLU A 205 -1.04 22.42 2.00
N ASN A 206 -0.89 21.51 2.95
CA ASN A 206 -0.15 21.79 4.19
C ASN A 206 0.99 20.78 4.46
N PRO A 207 2.25 21.21 4.27
CA PRO A 207 2.69 22.48 3.71
C PRO A 207 2.39 22.57 2.19
N PRO A 208 2.37 23.76 1.58
CA PRO A 208 2.19 23.88 0.13
C PRO A 208 3.26 23.12 -0.64
N ILE A 209 2.87 22.41 -1.70
CA ILE A 209 3.82 21.76 -2.60
C ILE A 209 4.53 22.83 -3.42
N THR A 210 5.87 22.85 -3.38
CA THR A 210 6.64 23.80 -4.18
C THR A 210 6.54 23.49 -5.66
N LYS A 211 6.62 24.52 -6.51
CA LYS A 211 6.44 24.37 -7.96
C LYS A 211 7.48 23.44 -8.59
N ASP A 212 8.66 23.40 -8.02
CA ASP A 212 9.81 22.59 -8.45
C ASP A 212 9.93 21.25 -7.71
N ALA A 213 8.94 20.89 -6.90
CA ALA A 213 8.94 19.60 -6.19
C ALA A 213 9.03 18.43 -7.19
N ALA A 214 9.82 17.42 -6.84
CA ALA A 214 9.97 16.23 -7.65
C ALA A 214 8.63 15.52 -7.87
N ASN A 215 8.41 14.97 -9.07
CA ASN A 215 7.18 14.28 -9.47
C ASN A 215 5.90 15.14 -9.42
N ASN A 216 6.04 16.46 -9.55
CA ASN A 216 4.93 17.41 -9.48
C ASN A 216 4.48 17.94 -10.86
N GLU A 217 4.84 17.28 -11.95
CA GLU A 217 4.50 17.69 -13.30
C GLU A 217 3.00 17.55 -13.57
N LEU A 218 2.40 18.58 -14.14
CA LEU A 218 1.01 18.58 -14.54
C LEU A 218 0.74 17.59 -15.70
N THR A 219 -0.40 16.95 -15.68
CA THR A 219 -0.89 16.16 -16.80
C THR A 219 -1.67 17.06 -17.74
N LYS A 220 -1.26 17.09 -19.02
CA LYS A 220 -2.02 17.83 -20.06
C LYS A 220 -3.41 17.22 -20.21
N GLN A 221 -4.42 18.09 -20.21
CA GLN A 221 -5.81 17.72 -20.43
C GLN A 221 -6.30 18.40 -21.72
N SER A 222 -7.16 17.73 -22.49
CA SER A 222 -7.78 18.36 -23.65
C SER A 222 -8.74 19.48 -23.19
N PRO A 223 -8.99 20.51 -24.03
CA PRO A 223 -9.95 21.57 -23.70
C PRO A 223 -11.33 21.03 -23.32
N GLN A 224 -11.79 19.96 -23.99
CA GLN A 224 -13.07 19.31 -23.68
C GLN A 224 -13.07 18.67 -22.27
N VAL A 225 -11.96 18.06 -21.84
CA VAL A 225 -11.82 17.51 -20.49
C VAL A 225 -11.84 18.62 -19.45
N ILE A 226 -11.09 19.70 -19.69
CA ILE A 226 -11.08 20.88 -18.80
C ILE A 226 -12.50 21.46 -18.68
N LYS A 227 -13.19 21.66 -19.80
CA LYS A 227 -14.57 22.14 -19.82
C LYS A 227 -15.50 21.20 -19.07
N ARG A 228 -15.39 19.87 -19.24
CA ARG A 228 -16.20 18.90 -18.50
C ARG A 228 -15.94 18.99 -16.99
N LEU A 229 -14.69 19.03 -16.57
CA LEU A 229 -14.32 19.12 -15.15
C LEU A 229 -14.84 20.40 -14.49
N SER A 230 -14.97 21.52 -15.23
CA SER A 230 -15.51 22.77 -14.67
C SER A 230 -16.98 22.67 -14.25
N TYR A 231 -17.75 21.73 -14.83
CA TYR A 231 -19.14 21.45 -14.42
C TYR A 231 -19.24 20.41 -13.28
N ILE A 232 -18.17 19.66 -12.99
CA ILE A 232 -18.16 18.64 -11.94
C ILE A 232 -17.72 19.30 -10.64
N ARG A 233 -18.60 19.33 -9.64
CA ARG A 233 -18.30 19.89 -8.32
C ARG A 233 -17.40 18.94 -7.52
N PRO A 234 -16.70 19.45 -6.48
CA PRO A 234 -15.97 18.59 -5.54
C PRO A 234 -16.81 17.40 -5.05
N GLY A 235 -16.23 16.22 -5.03
CA GLY A 235 -16.91 14.97 -4.62
C GLY A 235 -17.79 14.32 -5.68
N GLN A 236 -18.13 15.02 -6.78
CA GLN A 236 -18.91 14.48 -7.88
C GLN A 236 -18.06 13.77 -8.93
N ASN A 237 -18.72 13.03 -9.81
CA ASN A 237 -18.17 12.40 -11.01
C ASN A 237 -19.01 12.78 -12.24
N ALA A 238 -18.63 12.31 -13.42
CA ALA A 238 -19.32 12.62 -14.67
C ALA A 238 -20.79 12.16 -14.74
N PHE A 239 -21.23 11.25 -13.86
CA PHE A 239 -22.60 10.72 -13.86
C PHE A 239 -23.48 11.34 -12.77
N THR A 240 -22.87 12.00 -11.79
CA THR A 240 -23.58 12.69 -10.70
C THR A 240 -23.62 14.20 -10.88
N ALA A 241 -22.82 14.74 -11.80
CA ALA A 241 -22.81 16.15 -12.16
C ALA A 241 -23.87 16.46 -13.23
N ASP A 242 -24.42 17.67 -13.19
CA ASP A 242 -25.29 18.18 -14.22
C ASP A 242 -24.47 18.73 -15.42
N LEU A 243 -24.21 17.83 -16.38
CA LEU A 243 -23.39 18.13 -17.55
C LEU A 243 -24.26 18.54 -18.73
N PRO A 244 -23.87 19.62 -19.48
CA PRO A 244 -24.44 19.91 -20.77
C PRO A 244 -24.39 18.67 -21.68
N GLU A 245 -25.38 18.57 -22.60
CA GLU A 245 -25.54 17.40 -23.47
C GLU A 245 -24.27 17.06 -24.26
N GLU A 246 -23.58 18.09 -24.76
CA GLU A 246 -22.32 17.92 -25.52
C GLU A 246 -21.13 17.42 -24.68
N LEU A 247 -21.23 17.50 -23.34
CA LEU A 247 -20.19 17.04 -22.40
C LEU A 247 -20.55 15.73 -21.71
N GLN A 248 -21.76 15.23 -21.89
CA GLN A 248 -22.17 13.94 -21.34
C GLN A 248 -21.39 12.79 -21.94
N LEU A 249 -21.18 11.75 -21.14
CA LEU A 249 -20.49 10.54 -21.59
C LEU A 249 -21.49 9.57 -22.20
N LYS A 250 -21.28 9.23 -23.46
CA LYS A 250 -22.06 8.19 -24.17
C LYS A 250 -21.44 6.81 -23.86
N VAL A 251 -21.77 6.23 -22.71
CA VAL A 251 -21.22 4.91 -22.30
C VAL A 251 -22.26 3.83 -22.57
N LYS A 252 -21.81 2.75 -23.21
CA LYS A 252 -22.57 1.50 -23.29
C LYS A 252 -22.10 0.60 -22.15
N GLY A 253 -22.98 0.25 -21.20
CA GLY A 253 -22.67 -0.64 -20.08
C GLY A 253 -22.67 0.04 -18.71
N ALA A 254 -21.97 -0.56 -17.75
CA ALA A 254 -21.95 -0.10 -16.35
C ALA A 254 -21.28 1.27 -16.20
N LYS A 255 -21.92 2.16 -15.43
CA LYS A 255 -21.38 3.49 -15.10
C LYS A 255 -20.31 3.33 -14.01
N ILE A 256 -19.05 3.57 -14.36
CA ILE A 256 -17.94 3.52 -13.41
C ILE A 256 -17.91 4.81 -12.60
N SER A 257 -18.15 4.73 -11.30
CA SER A 257 -18.22 5.89 -10.39
C SER A 257 -16.92 6.72 -10.31
N GLN A 258 -15.81 6.16 -10.76
CA GLN A 258 -14.51 6.84 -10.75
C GLN A 258 -14.27 7.75 -11.97
N ILE A 259 -15.13 7.68 -13.01
CA ILE A 259 -14.94 8.47 -14.24
C ILE A 259 -15.14 9.98 -13.96
N TYR A 260 -14.09 10.75 -14.23
CA TYR A 260 -14.00 12.19 -13.94
C TYR A 260 -14.37 12.55 -12.50
N LYS A 261 -14.04 11.67 -11.55
CA LYS A 261 -14.32 11.91 -10.13
C LYS A 261 -13.34 12.93 -9.55
N ARG A 262 -13.88 14.01 -9.01
CA ARG A 262 -13.11 15.00 -8.26
C ARG A 262 -13.06 14.64 -6.77
N LEU A 263 -11.95 14.97 -6.13
CA LEU A 263 -11.83 14.84 -4.67
C LEU A 263 -12.84 15.75 -3.96
N ASP A 264 -13.22 15.37 -2.76
CA ASP A 264 -13.95 16.21 -1.81
C ASP A 264 -12.94 16.77 -0.81
N PRO A 265 -12.71 18.10 -0.76
CA PRO A 265 -11.67 18.70 0.08
C PRO A 265 -11.89 18.47 1.58
N SER A 266 -13.13 18.19 2.00
CA SER A 266 -13.52 17.99 3.40
C SER A 266 -13.40 16.54 3.87
N LYS A 267 -12.93 15.63 3.00
CA LYS A 267 -12.85 14.19 3.27
C LYS A 267 -11.47 13.63 2.95
N PRO A 268 -11.13 12.44 3.47
CA PRO A 268 -10.02 11.66 2.93
C PRO A 268 -10.22 11.43 1.44
N ALA A 269 -9.13 11.36 0.67
CA ALA A 269 -9.23 10.95 -0.73
C ALA A 269 -9.80 9.53 -0.82
N TYR A 270 -10.55 9.23 -1.87
CA TYR A 270 -10.82 7.84 -2.20
C TYR A 270 -9.51 7.13 -2.60
N THR A 271 -9.52 5.81 -2.63
CA THR A 271 -8.31 5.00 -2.86
C THR A 271 -7.50 5.49 -4.06
N VAL A 272 -6.24 5.85 -3.81
CA VAL A 272 -5.27 6.22 -4.84
C VAL A 272 -4.94 4.98 -5.66
N THR A 273 -5.15 5.07 -6.97
CA THR A 273 -4.89 3.99 -7.92
C THR A 273 -3.83 4.39 -8.93
N GLY A 274 -3.25 3.41 -9.60
CA GLY A 274 -2.33 3.62 -10.73
C GLY A 274 -3.04 3.96 -12.05
N SER A 275 -4.38 4.01 -12.05
CA SER A 275 -5.17 4.30 -13.24
C SER A 275 -4.92 5.70 -13.79
N GLY A 276 -5.03 5.86 -15.10
CA GLY A 276 -4.91 7.13 -15.79
C GLY A 276 -5.31 7.03 -17.25
N GLY A 277 -5.80 8.12 -17.82
CA GLY A 277 -6.38 8.17 -19.16
C GLY A 277 -7.88 7.87 -19.19
N GLY A 278 -8.56 8.23 -20.28
CA GLY A 278 -9.99 7.95 -20.46
C GLY A 278 -10.94 8.46 -19.36
N GLY A 279 -10.53 9.45 -18.58
CA GLY A 279 -11.31 9.96 -17.45
C GLY A 279 -11.11 9.22 -16.13
N THR A 280 -10.19 8.25 -16.06
CA THR A 280 -9.93 7.45 -14.84
C THR A 280 -8.87 8.04 -13.92
N HIS A 281 -8.35 9.22 -14.24
CA HIS A 281 -7.49 9.97 -13.30
C HIS A 281 -8.24 10.36 -12.03
N MET A 282 -7.52 10.55 -10.94
CA MET A 282 -8.02 11.32 -9.80
C MET A 282 -7.94 12.80 -10.11
N TYR A 283 -9.01 13.53 -9.87
CA TYR A 283 -9.08 14.95 -10.23
C TYR A 283 -9.11 15.85 -8.99
N HIS A 284 -8.42 16.98 -9.12
CA HIS A 284 -8.29 17.97 -8.06
C HIS A 284 -9.66 18.59 -7.71
N TYR A 285 -9.89 18.86 -6.42
CA TYR A 285 -11.18 19.37 -5.92
C TYR A 285 -11.48 20.80 -6.40
N SER A 286 -10.49 21.68 -6.53
CA SER A 286 -10.70 23.08 -6.92
C SER A 286 -10.29 23.40 -8.36
N GLU A 287 -9.28 22.73 -8.90
CA GLU A 287 -8.77 22.96 -10.24
C GLU A 287 -9.29 21.90 -11.24
N PRO A 288 -9.60 22.28 -12.51
CA PRO A 288 -10.09 21.32 -13.52
C PRO A 288 -8.95 20.50 -14.13
N ARG A 289 -8.22 19.76 -13.32
CA ARG A 289 -7.07 18.96 -13.71
C ARG A 289 -6.95 17.65 -12.92
N ALA A 290 -6.17 16.72 -13.47
CA ALA A 290 -5.75 15.55 -12.72
C ALA A 290 -4.80 15.94 -11.58
N LEU A 291 -4.74 15.13 -10.53
CA LEU A 291 -3.71 15.24 -9.50
C LEU A 291 -2.32 15.01 -10.12
N THR A 292 -1.32 15.73 -9.61
CA THR A 292 0.09 15.40 -9.86
C THR A 292 0.48 14.12 -9.14
N ASN A 293 1.62 13.53 -9.51
CA ASN A 293 2.12 12.37 -8.78
C ASN A 293 2.57 12.76 -7.36
N ARG A 294 3.08 13.97 -7.14
CA ARG A 294 3.43 14.46 -5.79
C ARG A 294 2.20 14.58 -4.89
N GLU A 295 1.10 15.12 -5.40
CA GLU A 295 -0.17 15.16 -4.66
C GLU A 295 -0.66 13.76 -4.30
N ARG A 296 -0.58 12.79 -5.23
CA ARG A 296 -0.92 11.38 -4.98
C ARG A 296 0.01 10.74 -3.94
N ALA A 297 1.32 11.04 -4.00
CA ALA A 297 2.30 10.53 -3.06
C ALA A 297 2.04 11.02 -1.62
N ARG A 298 1.63 12.28 -1.45
CA ARG A 298 1.21 12.81 -0.15
C ARG A 298 -0.03 12.10 0.40
N LEU A 299 -1.01 11.79 -0.46
CA LEU A 299 -2.18 11.01 -0.06
C LEU A 299 -1.82 9.57 0.36
N GLN A 300 -0.70 9.04 -0.14
CA GLN A 300 -0.09 7.78 0.28
C GLN A 300 0.92 7.95 1.42
N THR A 301 1.01 9.15 1.99
CA THR A 301 1.89 9.51 3.10
C THR A 301 3.40 9.35 2.83
N PHE A 302 3.83 9.42 1.57
CA PHE A 302 5.23 9.58 1.24
C PHE A 302 5.68 11.02 1.50
N PRO A 303 6.85 11.24 2.10
CA PRO A 303 7.41 12.58 2.30
C PRO A 303 7.85 13.22 0.96
N ASP A 304 8.00 14.54 0.94
CA ASP A 304 8.28 15.27 -0.30
C ASP A 304 9.68 15.01 -0.88
N ASP A 305 10.61 14.59 -0.06
CA ASP A 305 11.96 14.18 -0.47
C ASP A 305 12.02 12.72 -0.98
N TYR A 306 10.92 11.98 -0.92
CA TYR A 306 10.82 10.65 -1.52
C TYR A 306 10.63 10.76 -3.03
N ILE A 307 11.68 10.46 -3.80
CA ILE A 307 11.72 10.66 -5.25
C ILE A 307 11.41 9.36 -5.98
N PHE A 308 10.40 9.38 -6.84
CA PHE A 308 10.02 8.25 -7.68
C PHE A 308 10.75 8.33 -9.02
N GLU A 309 11.27 7.20 -9.47
CA GLU A 309 11.99 7.05 -10.74
C GLU A 309 11.07 6.51 -11.84
N GLY A 310 11.35 6.90 -13.08
CA GLY A 310 10.64 6.44 -14.25
C GLY A 310 9.72 7.48 -14.89
N SER A 311 8.97 7.05 -15.89
CA SER A 311 8.01 7.92 -16.58
C SER A 311 6.87 8.35 -15.64
N LYS A 312 6.20 9.45 -15.98
CA LYS A 312 5.02 9.92 -15.22
C LYS A 312 3.97 8.83 -15.03
N GLU A 313 3.77 7.97 -16.03
CA GLU A 313 2.84 6.85 -15.94
C GLU A 313 3.35 5.76 -15.01
N SER A 314 4.63 5.40 -15.10
CA SER A 314 5.27 4.45 -14.19
C SER A 314 5.18 4.92 -12.75
N VAL A 315 5.53 6.16 -12.46
CA VAL A 315 5.44 6.77 -11.13
C VAL A 315 4.00 6.73 -10.59
N ARG A 316 3.00 7.05 -11.42
CA ARG A 316 1.59 6.95 -11.03
C ARG A 316 1.20 5.53 -10.61
N LYS A 317 1.64 4.52 -11.37
CA LYS A 317 1.39 3.11 -11.05
C LYS A 317 2.07 2.70 -9.75
N GLN A 318 3.33 3.07 -9.55
CA GLN A 318 4.09 2.81 -8.33
C GLN A 318 3.36 3.37 -7.09
N ILE A 319 2.95 4.62 -7.13
CA ILE A 319 2.24 5.27 -6.02
C ILE A 319 0.89 4.58 -5.76
N GLY A 320 0.14 4.25 -6.80
CA GLY A 320 -1.16 3.58 -6.66
C GLY A 320 -1.10 2.18 -6.06
N MET A 321 0.00 1.45 -6.31
CA MET A 321 0.21 0.11 -5.77
C MET A 321 0.77 0.11 -4.34
N ALA A 322 1.37 1.20 -3.90
CA ALA A 322 2.03 1.27 -2.60
C ALA A 322 1.05 1.10 -1.42
N VAL A 323 1.58 0.60 -0.32
CA VAL A 323 0.94 0.71 0.99
C VAL A 323 1.28 2.09 1.57
N PRO A 324 0.34 2.82 2.19
CA PRO A 324 0.64 4.08 2.83
C PRO A 324 1.73 3.92 3.90
N ALA A 325 2.82 4.67 3.75
CA ALA A 325 3.99 4.52 4.62
C ALA A 325 3.66 4.75 6.11
N LYS A 326 2.83 5.76 6.42
CA LYS A 326 2.36 6.04 7.78
C LYS A 326 1.52 4.89 8.36
N GLY A 327 0.64 4.29 7.54
CA GLY A 327 -0.16 3.14 7.96
C GLY A 327 0.71 1.92 8.24
N ALA A 328 1.70 1.65 7.39
CA ALA A 328 2.67 0.59 7.61
C ALA A 328 3.51 0.82 8.88
N LYS A 329 4.00 2.05 9.10
CA LYS A 329 4.78 2.44 10.29
C LYS A 329 4.06 2.04 11.57
N ILE A 330 2.79 2.37 11.71
CA ILE A 330 1.98 2.07 12.91
C ILE A 330 1.95 0.56 13.21
N ILE A 331 1.82 -0.26 12.18
CA ILE A 331 1.78 -1.72 12.34
C ILE A 331 3.18 -2.25 12.73
N PHE A 332 4.25 -1.74 12.13
CA PHE A 332 5.60 -2.13 12.50
C PHE A 332 5.97 -1.67 13.90
N GLU A 333 5.54 -0.50 14.35
CA GLU A 333 5.70 -0.05 15.73
C GLU A 333 4.98 -0.98 16.72
N ALA A 334 3.77 -1.45 16.39
CA ALA A 334 3.07 -2.43 17.21
C ALA A 334 3.80 -3.78 17.25
N ILE A 335 4.43 -4.21 16.15
CA ILE A 335 5.29 -5.41 16.15
C ILE A 335 6.50 -5.20 17.05
N LEU A 336 7.21 -4.08 16.92
CA LEU A 336 8.38 -3.78 17.77
C LEU A 336 8.00 -3.73 19.26
N LYS A 337 6.89 -3.06 19.61
CA LYS A 337 6.38 -3.04 20.99
C LYS A 337 6.05 -4.43 21.52
N THR A 338 5.47 -5.29 20.69
CA THR A 338 5.20 -6.68 21.04
C THR A 338 6.47 -7.43 21.43
N PHE A 339 7.56 -7.26 20.66
CA PHE A 339 8.85 -7.93 20.96
C PHE A 339 9.62 -7.27 22.11
N ALA A 340 9.45 -5.97 22.30
CA ALA A 340 10.03 -5.22 23.43
C ALA A 340 9.26 -5.43 24.76
N GLY A 341 8.10 -6.09 24.72
CA GLY A 341 7.26 -6.25 25.90
C GLY A 341 6.58 -4.95 26.37
N ILE A 342 6.45 -3.98 25.47
CA ILE A 342 5.80 -2.68 25.73
C ILE A 342 4.32 -2.83 25.43
N GLU A 343 3.47 -2.53 26.41
CA GLU A 343 2.02 -2.52 26.20
C GLU A 343 1.59 -1.33 25.34
N TYR A 344 0.57 -1.55 24.51
CA TYR A 344 -0.06 -0.52 23.69
C TYR A 344 -1.57 -0.70 23.60
N GLU A 345 -2.27 0.39 23.34
CA GLU A 345 -3.72 0.36 23.16
C GLU A 345 -4.07 -0.46 21.92
N SER A 346 -4.98 -1.41 22.08
CA SER A 346 -5.34 -2.38 21.05
C SER A 346 -6.85 -2.58 20.94
N ILE A 347 -7.27 -3.12 19.80
CA ILE A 347 -8.66 -3.48 19.50
C ILE A 347 -8.75 -4.95 19.11
N GLU A 348 -9.97 -5.48 19.17
CA GLU A 348 -10.25 -6.82 18.65
C GLU A 348 -10.08 -6.88 17.13
N PRO A 349 -9.57 -8.01 16.58
CA PRO A 349 -9.47 -8.19 15.15
C PRO A 349 -10.83 -8.08 14.45
N SER A 350 -10.89 -7.35 13.35
CA SER A 350 -12.09 -7.26 12.50
C SER A 350 -12.34 -8.52 11.65
N ILE A 351 -11.35 -9.40 11.57
CA ILE A 351 -11.41 -10.69 10.89
C ILE A 351 -11.29 -11.77 11.97
N LYS A 352 -12.36 -12.52 12.15
CA LYS A 352 -12.34 -13.71 13.02
C LYS A 352 -11.74 -14.88 12.25
N GLU A 353 -10.94 -15.70 12.93
CA GLU A 353 -10.39 -16.95 12.36
C GLU A 353 -11.47 -17.99 12.05
#